data_f423ae606295feebaf18696210de988b
#
_entry.id   f423ae606295feebaf18696210de988b
#
_cell.length_a   1.000
_cell.length_b   1.000
_cell.length_c   1.000
_cell.angle_alpha   90.00
_cell.angle_beta   90.00
_cell.angle_gamma   90.00
#
_symmetry.space_group_name_H-M   'P 1'
#
loop_
_entity.id
_entity.type
_entity.pdbx_description
1 polymer ?
#
loop_
_entity_poly.entity_id
_entity_poly.type
_entity_poly.pdbx_seq_one_letter_code
_entity_poly.pdbx_strand_id
1 'polypeptide(L)'
;MFFYGTLKRGHANHDLYCRGYLHAQEATVRGRLYDLPSGYPALVVPEGDVRAVGTTDPLGDASTQLRLGRDGVNRRDGTLVSGELLTFDDPGERLPALDRLEGFEPAEPSLYRRVLIPAGTSGGDGVLAWAYVIEGTSGTYLPGGSWPP
;
A
#
# COMPACT_ATOMS: atom_id res chain seq x y z
N MET A 1 4.02 -0.61 5.55
CA MET A 1 2.75 -0.41 4.80
C MET A 1 2.77 0.94 4.11
N PHE A 2 2.39 0.96 2.85
CA PHE A 2 2.18 2.20 2.11
C PHE A 2 0.68 2.51 2.04
N PHE A 3 0.28 3.68 2.51
CA PHE A 3 -1.11 4.14 2.51
C PHE A 3 -1.26 5.40 1.67
N TYR A 4 -2.29 5.41 0.83
CA TYR A 4 -2.56 6.52 -0.09
C TYR A 4 -3.98 7.11 0.10
N GLY A 5 -4.76 6.57 1.04
CA GLY A 5 -6.17 6.94 1.26
C GLY A 5 -6.50 7.22 2.73
N THR A 6 -7.60 6.65 3.20
CA THR A 6 -8.18 6.94 4.53
C THR A 6 -7.34 6.47 5.71
N LEU A 7 -6.31 5.64 5.46
CA LEU A 7 -5.38 5.17 6.50
C LEU A 7 -4.19 6.13 6.72
N LYS A 8 -4.02 7.13 5.88
CA LYS A 8 -3.01 8.18 6.11
C LYS A 8 -3.35 8.98 7.36
N ARG A 9 -2.31 9.52 8.02
CA ARG A 9 -2.50 10.38 9.19
C ARG A 9 -3.43 11.54 8.87
N GLY A 10 -4.35 11.84 9.77
CA GLY A 10 -5.38 12.87 9.60
C GLY A 10 -6.61 12.45 8.83
N HIS A 11 -6.70 11.21 8.39
CA HIS A 11 -7.85 10.67 7.66
C HIS A 11 -8.66 9.69 8.52
N ALA A 12 -9.87 9.37 8.05
CA ALA A 12 -10.93 8.75 8.86
C ALA A 12 -10.54 7.42 9.53
N ASN A 13 -9.76 6.58 8.85
CA ASN A 13 -9.46 5.25 9.36
C ASN A 13 -8.09 5.16 10.07
N HIS A 14 -7.33 6.25 10.10
CA HIS A 14 -5.99 6.22 10.69
C HIS A 14 -6.02 5.85 12.17
N ASP A 15 -6.81 6.55 12.96
CA ASP A 15 -6.84 6.35 14.41
C ASP A 15 -7.36 4.98 14.83
N LEU A 16 -8.23 4.36 14.01
CA LEU A 16 -8.79 3.05 14.29
C LEU A 16 -7.85 1.90 13.93
N TYR A 17 -7.07 2.04 12.84
CA TYR A 17 -6.32 0.92 12.25
C TYR A 17 -4.80 1.09 12.27
N CYS A 18 -4.30 2.32 12.49
CA CYS A 18 -2.87 2.61 12.44
C CYS A 18 -2.26 3.05 13.78
N ARG A 19 -3.00 2.92 14.88
CA ARG A 19 -2.47 3.22 16.21
C ARG A 19 -1.24 2.38 16.50
N GLY A 20 -0.25 2.99 17.15
CA GLY A 20 0.96 2.29 17.55
C GLY A 20 1.98 2.15 16.44
N TYR A 21 1.85 2.88 15.32
CA TYR A 21 2.92 2.90 14.33
C TYR A 21 4.22 3.40 14.95
N LEU A 22 5.35 2.80 14.54
CA LEU A 22 6.67 3.16 15.08
C LEU A 22 7.28 4.35 14.36
N HIS A 23 7.02 4.48 13.07
CA HIS A 23 7.58 5.52 12.22
C HIS A 23 6.63 5.81 11.07
N ALA A 24 6.58 7.08 10.67
CA ALA A 24 5.80 7.53 9.53
C ALA A 24 6.62 8.50 8.68
N GLN A 25 6.56 8.35 7.38
CA GLN A 25 7.24 9.25 6.43
C GLN A 25 6.48 9.30 5.12
N GLU A 26 6.65 10.40 4.40
CA GLU A 26 6.12 10.53 3.05
C GLU A 26 6.86 9.61 2.09
N ALA A 27 6.13 9.06 1.13
CA ALA A 27 6.68 8.17 0.13
C ALA A 27 5.87 8.24 -1.16
N THR A 28 6.47 7.70 -2.22
CA THR A 28 5.81 7.56 -3.52
C THR A 28 5.96 6.14 -4.03
N VAL A 29 4.97 5.70 -4.80
CA VAL A 29 5.04 4.46 -5.56
C VAL A 29 4.72 4.73 -7.02
N ARG A 30 5.20 3.88 -7.92
CA ARG A 30 4.78 3.94 -9.32
C ARG A 30 3.36 3.40 -9.43
N GLY A 31 2.53 4.09 -10.20
CA GLY A 31 1.16 3.64 -10.43
C GLY A 31 0.24 4.76 -10.82
N ARG A 32 -1.04 4.43 -10.87
CA ARG A 32 -2.10 5.38 -11.16
C ARG A 32 -3.15 5.31 -10.05
N LEU A 33 -3.62 6.47 -9.67
CA LEU A 33 -4.63 6.61 -8.63
C LEU A 33 -5.96 6.98 -9.24
N TYR A 34 -7.02 6.35 -8.76
CA TYR A 34 -8.38 6.56 -9.22
C TYR A 34 -9.30 6.84 -8.05
N ASP A 35 -10.30 7.68 -8.28
CA ASP A 35 -11.40 7.89 -7.34
C ASP A 35 -12.56 6.99 -7.76
N LEU A 36 -12.93 6.05 -6.90
CA LEU A 36 -14.00 5.11 -7.19
C LEU A 36 -15.39 5.76 -6.98
N PRO A 37 -16.44 5.27 -7.65
CA PRO A 37 -17.80 5.74 -7.40
C PRO A 37 -18.26 5.64 -5.94
N SER A 38 -17.65 4.72 -5.18
CA SER A 38 -17.89 4.56 -3.74
C SER A 38 -17.29 5.68 -2.87
N GLY A 39 -16.47 6.57 -3.46
CA GLY A 39 -15.79 7.65 -2.75
C GLY A 39 -14.46 7.25 -2.12
N TYR A 40 -13.94 6.06 -2.43
CA TYR A 40 -12.62 5.60 -1.95
C TYR A 40 -11.60 5.60 -3.07
N PRO A 41 -10.31 5.85 -2.76
CA PRO A 41 -9.27 5.78 -3.78
C PRO A 41 -8.87 4.35 -4.09
N ALA A 42 -8.38 4.13 -5.30
CA ALA A 42 -7.85 2.85 -5.75
C ALA A 42 -6.53 3.05 -6.49
N LEU A 43 -5.55 2.25 -6.13
CA LEU A 43 -4.20 2.26 -6.70
C LEU A 43 -4.05 1.09 -7.68
N VAL A 44 -3.59 1.40 -8.89
CA VAL A 44 -3.18 0.41 -9.88
C VAL A 44 -1.67 0.54 -10.06
N VAL A 45 -0.94 -0.55 -9.87
CA VAL A 45 0.53 -0.56 -10.00
C VAL A 45 0.96 -1.41 -11.20
N PRO A 46 2.15 -1.15 -11.79
CA PRO A 46 2.70 -2.03 -12.81
C PRO A 46 2.90 -3.44 -12.26
N GLU A 47 2.53 -4.47 -13.02
CA GLU A 47 2.71 -5.86 -12.60
C GLU A 47 4.16 -6.21 -12.28
N GLY A 48 5.10 -5.63 -13.04
CA GLY A 48 6.53 -5.83 -12.82
C GLY A 48 7.04 -5.32 -11.47
N ASP A 49 6.27 -4.47 -10.79
CA ASP A 49 6.62 -3.96 -9.45
C ASP A 49 6.10 -4.84 -8.32
N VAL A 50 5.19 -5.77 -8.60
CA VAL A 50 4.66 -6.69 -7.58
C VAL A 50 5.70 -7.77 -7.29
N ARG A 51 6.25 -7.75 -6.06
CA ARG A 51 7.27 -8.70 -5.61
C ARG A 51 6.67 -9.91 -4.90
N ALA A 52 5.52 -9.72 -4.27
CA ALA A 52 4.78 -10.78 -3.59
C ALA A 52 3.32 -10.37 -3.43
N VAL A 53 2.46 -11.35 -3.24
CA VAL A 53 1.03 -11.15 -2.91
C VAL A 53 0.82 -11.62 -1.48
N GLY A 54 0.03 -10.88 -0.71
CA GLY A 54 -0.31 -11.20 0.67
C GLY A 54 -0.99 -12.56 0.80
N THR A 55 -0.72 -13.23 1.91
CA THR A 55 -1.25 -14.56 2.23
C THR A 55 -2.04 -14.53 3.53
N THR A 56 -2.54 -15.68 3.95
CA THR A 56 -3.19 -15.87 5.26
C THR A 56 -2.18 -16.07 6.39
N ASP A 57 -0.87 -16.01 6.09
CA ASP A 57 0.20 -16.13 7.07
C ASP A 57 0.89 -14.76 7.25
N PRO A 58 0.41 -13.91 8.16
CA PRO A 58 0.96 -12.56 8.32
C PRO A 58 2.42 -12.54 8.78
N LEU A 59 2.87 -13.50 9.58
CA LEU A 59 4.27 -13.59 10.01
C LEU A 59 5.15 -14.03 8.85
N GLY A 60 4.68 -14.95 8.02
CA GLY A 60 5.36 -15.34 6.79
C GLY A 60 5.47 -14.19 5.79
N ASP A 61 4.43 -13.38 5.68
CA ASP A 61 4.43 -12.18 4.83
C ASP A 61 5.45 -11.15 5.32
N ALA A 62 5.52 -10.91 6.63
CA ALA A 62 6.53 -10.03 7.22
C ALA A 62 7.95 -10.56 6.96
N SER A 63 8.17 -11.86 7.05
CA SER A 63 9.46 -12.49 6.73
C SER A 63 9.82 -12.33 5.26
N THR A 64 8.85 -12.46 4.36
CA THR A 64 9.03 -12.24 2.92
C THR A 64 9.46 -10.80 2.65
N GLN A 65 8.83 -9.84 3.30
CA GLN A 65 9.20 -8.43 3.18
C GLN A 65 10.64 -8.17 3.63
N LEU A 66 11.05 -8.73 4.75
CA LEU A 66 12.42 -8.59 5.26
C LEU A 66 13.43 -9.24 4.32
N ARG A 67 13.13 -10.43 3.82
CA ARG A 67 14.01 -11.19 2.92
C ARG A 67 14.22 -10.48 1.58
N LEU A 68 13.16 -9.90 1.01
CA LEU A 68 13.19 -9.22 -0.29
C LEU A 68 13.52 -7.72 -0.15
N GLY A 69 13.47 -7.16 1.04
CA GLY A 69 13.52 -5.71 1.28
C GLY A 69 14.81 -5.01 0.82
N ARG A 70 15.86 -5.76 0.51
CA ARG A 70 17.12 -5.21 -0.01
C ARG A 70 17.14 -5.07 -1.52
N ASP A 71 16.16 -5.63 -2.22
CA ASP A 71 16.01 -5.51 -3.66
C ASP A 71 15.22 -4.25 -4.06
N GLY A 72 15.04 -3.32 -3.11
CA GLY A 72 14.32 -2.09 -3.30
C GLY A 72 15.01 -1.16 -4.28
N VAL A 73 14.67 -1.31 -5.55
CA VAL A 73 15.06 -0.35 -6.56
C VAL A 73 14.19 0.88 -6.38
N ASN A 74 14.81 2.00 -6.05
CA ASN A 74 14.13 3.29 -5.98
C ASN A 74 13.80 3.75 -7.41
N ARG A 75 12.65 3.34 -7.91
CA ARG A 75 12.17 3.74 -9.23
C ARG A 75 11.28 4.96 -9.09
N ARG A 76 11.77 6.10 -9.54
CA ARG A 76 11.02 7.35 -9.58
C ARG A 76 10.59 7.74 -10.99
N ASP A 77 10.73 6.83 -11.95
CA ASP A 77 10.29 7.04 -13.32
C ASP A 77 8.79 6.70 -13.48
N GLY A 78 8.15 7.32 -14.44
CA GLY A 78 6.75 7.11 -14.74
C GLY A 78 5.79 7.91 -13.85
N THR A 79 4.54 7.50 -13.81
CA THR A 79 3.51 8.14 -12.99
C THR A 79 3.66 7.73 -11.53
N LEU A 80 3.68 8.70 -10.63
CA LEU A 80 3.88 8.48 -9.20
C LEU A 80 2.61 8.78 -8.41
N VAL A 81 2.38 7.99 -7.37
CA VAL A 81 1.31 8.18 -6.40
C VAL A 81 1.94 8.48 -5.04
N SER A 82 1.48 9.58 -4.43
CA SER A 82 1.95 10.04 -3.13
C SER A 82 1.16 9.42 -2.00
N GLY A 83 1.84 9.10 -0.92
CA GLY A 83 1.23 8.54 0.27
C GLY A 83 2.19 8.55 1.44
N GLU A 84 1.91 7.69 2.41
CA GLU A 84 2.71 7.58 3.63
C GLU A 84 3.17 6.14 3.85
N LEU A 85 4.42 5.98 4.25
CA LEU A 85 4.94 4.74 4.80
C LEU A 85 4.78 4.75 6.31
N LEU A 86 4.06 3.77 6.82
CA LEU A 86 3.90 3.53 8.25
C LEU A 86 4.54 2.20 8.62
N THR A 87 5.42 2.24 9.62
CA THR A 87 6.12 1.05 10.12
C THR A 87 5.42 0.53 11.35
N PHE A 88 5.18 -0.78 11.40
CA PHE A 88 4.55 -1.48 12.51
C PHE A 88 5.42 -2.64 12.96
N ASP A 89 5.28 -3.04 14.23
CA ASP A 89 6.01 -4.18 14.81
C ASP A 89 5.12 -5.37 15.18
N ASP A 90 3.85 -5.33 14.77
CA ASP A 90 2.82 -6.28 15.12
C ASP A 90 2.11 -6.90 13.90
N PRO A 91 2.84 -7.48 12.92
CA PRO A 91 2.23 -7.95 11.67
C PRO A 91 1.17 -9.02 11.88
N GLY A 92 1.32 -9.86 12.92
CA GLY A 92 0.38 -10.94 13.21
C GLY A 92 -1.03 -10.46 13.53
N GLU A 93 -1.17 -9.28 14.11
CA GLU A 93 -2.45 -8.64 14.42
C GLU A 93 -2.84 -7.58 13.39
N ARG A 94 -1.87 -6.81 12.94
CA ARG A 94 -2.09 -5.65 12.08
C ARG A 94 -2.53 -6.05 10.68
N LEU A 95 -1.84 -6.97 10.04
CA LEU A 95 -2.17 -7.37 8.68
C LEU A 95 -3.56 -7.98 8.56
N PRO A 96 -4.00 -8.92 9.41
CA PRO A 96 -5.36 -9.42 9.33
C PRO A 96 -6.43 -8.34 9.55
N ALA A 97 -6.19 -7.39 10.45
CA ALA A 97 -7.13 -6.30 10.70
C ALA A 97 -7.29 -5.38 9.47
N LEU A 98 -6.17 -5.02 8.83
CA LEU A 98 -6.17 -4.20 7.62
C LEU A 98 -6.78 -4.97 6.44
N ASP A 99 -6.47 -6.25 6.29
CA ASP A 99 -7.05 -7.09 5.24
C ASP A 99 -8.58 -7.13 5.35
N ARG A 100 -9.12 -7.26 6.57
CA ARG A 100 -10.57 -7.24 6.80
C ARG A 100 -11.18 -5.88 6.43
N LEU A 101 -10.51 -4.79 6.78
CA LEU A 101 -10.98 -3.44 6.42
C LEU A 101 -11.06 -3.28 4.90
N GLU A 102 -10.05 -3.74 4.19
CA GLU A 102 -9.96 -3.61 2.73
C GLU A 102 -10.74 -4.70 1.98
N GLY A 103 -11.31 -5.67 2.70
CA GLY A 103 -12.04 -6.78 2.10
C GLY A 103 -11.14 -7.74 1.33
N PHE A 104 -9.87 -7.84 1.70
CA PHE A 104 -8.93 -8.76 1.07
C PHE A 104 -8.96 -10.12 1.77
N GLU A 105 -9.29 -11.16 0.99
CA GLU A 105 -9.17 -12.55 1.40
C GLU A 105 -8.22 -13.26 0.42
N PRO A 106 -7.03 -13.70 0.87
CA PRO A 106 -5.99 -14.19 -0.05
C PRO A 106 -6.41 -15.38 -0.93
N ALA A 107 -7.33 -16.21 -0.46
CA ALA A 107 -7.80 -17.38 -1.20
C ALA A 107 -9.02 -17.10 -2.10
N GLU A 108 -9.54 -15.87 -2.08
CA GLU A 108 -10.78 -15.49 -2.75
C GLU A 108 -10.57 -14.31 -3.67
N PRO A 109 -11.40 -14.16 -4.73
CA PRO A 109 -11.41 -12.92 -5.52
C PRO A 109 -11.83 -11.74 -4.65
N SER A 110 -11.00 -10.70 -4.62
CA SER A 110 -11.24 -9.47 -3.84
C SER A 110 -11.02 -8.26 -4.74
N LEU A 111 -11.73 -7.16 -4.46
CA LEU A 111 -11.51 -5.90 -5.17
C LEU A 111 -10.08 -5.39 -4.93
N TYR A 112 -9.66 -5.33 -3.66
CA TYR A 112 -8.31 -4.96 -3.30
C TYR A 112 -7.49 -6.20 -2.98
N ARG A 113 -6.23 -6.20 -3.44
CA ARG A 113 -5.22 -7.19 -3.08
C ARG A 113 -4.10 -6.51 -2.33
N ARG A 114 -3.56 -7.17 -1.32
CA ARG A 114 -2.35 -6.69 -0.63
C ARG A 114 -1.13 -7.24 -1.34
N VAL A 115 -0.31 -6.33 -1.88
CA VAL A 115 0.90 -6.68 -2.65
C VAL A 115 2.11 -5.96 -2.08
N LEU A 116 3.29 -6.57 -2.26
CA LEU A 116 4.57 -6.00 -1.86
C LEU A 116 5.19 -5.30 -3.06
N ILE A 117 5.42 -3.99 -2.94
CA ILE A 117 5.87 -3.13 -4.04
C ILE A 117 6.98 -2.19 -3.59
N PRO A 118 7.83 -1.73 -4.53
CA PRO A 118 8.83 -0.70 -4.24
C PRO A 118 8.17 0.65 -3.92
N ALA A 119 8.65 1.30 -2.87
CA ALA A 119 8.28 2.66 -2.51
C ALA A 119 9.54 3.51 -2.36
N GLY A 120 9.51 4.73 -2.86
CA GLY A 120 10.60 5.70 -2.74
C GLY A 120 10.36 6.67 -1.60
N THR A 121 11.41 6.94 -0.82
CA THR A 121 11.38 7.94 0.25
C THR A 121 12.17 9.18 -0.17
N SER A 122 11.97 10.30 0.55
CA SER A 122 12.69 11.54 0.30
C SER A 122 14.20 11.44 0.50
N GLY A 123 14.66 10.46 1.28
CA GLY A 123 16.09 10.18 1.47
C GLY A 123 16.76 9.48 0.29
N GLY A 124 16.03 9.18 -0.78
CA GLY A 124 16.56 8.54 -1.98
C GLY A 124 16.60 7.03 -1.92
N ASP A 125 16.30 6.42 -0.78
CA ASP A 125 16.30 4.97 -0.61
C ASP A 125 14.96 4.38 -1.03
N GLY A 126 15.01 3.27 -1.77
CA GLY A 126 13.85 2.46 -2.05
C GLY A 126 13.66 1.40 -0.96
N VAL A 127 12.42 1.18 -0.58
CA VAL A 127 12.03 0.10 0.33
C VAL A 127 10.89 -0.67 -0.28
N LEU A 128 10.69 -1.92 0.15
CA LEU A 128 9.50 -2.67 -0.20
C LEU A 128 8.44 -2.46 0.87
N ALA A 129 7.22 -2.21 0.44
CA ALA A 129 6.09 -1.99 1.34
C ALA A 129 4.85 -2.73 0.85
N TRP A 130 4.06 -3.24 1.78
CA TRP A 130 2.72 -3.75 1.49
C TRP A 130 1.77 -2.60 1.18
N ALA A 131 0.98 -2.77 0.15
CA ALA A 131 -0.06 -1.82 -0.26
C ALA A 131 -1.27 -2.57 -0.80
N TYR A 132 -2.44 -1.95 -0.67
CA TYR A 132 -3.68 -2.50 -1.24
C TYR A 132 -3.90 -1.91 -2.63
N VAL A 133 -4.00 -2.77 -3.62
CA VAL A 133 -4.11 -2.38 -5.04
C VAL A 133 -5.31 -3.08 -5.69
N ILE A 134 -5.77 -2.52 -6.81
CA ILE A 134 -6.75 -3.17 -7.67
C ILE A 134 -6.13 -3.44 -9.06
N GLU A 135 -6.70 -4.37 -9.81
CA GLU A 135 -6.17 -4.72 -11.14
C GLU A 135 -6.58 -3.72 -12.22
N GLY A 136 -7.76 -3.19 -12.11
CA GLY A 136 -8.29 -2.22 -13.07
C GLY A 136 -9.56 -1.59 -12.53
N THR A 137 -10.00 -0.50 -13.13
CA THR A 137 -11.11 0.25 -12.58
C THR A 137 -11.85 1.05 -13.65
N SER A 138 -13.14 1.32 -13.40
CA SER A 138 -13.95 2.33 -14.07
C SER A 138 -13.98 3.67 -13.29
N GLY A 139 -13.14 3.83 -12.27
CA GLY A 139 -13.05 5.06 -11.48
C GLY A 139 -12.47 6.23 -12.26
N THR A 140 -12.55 7.42 -11.67
CA THR A 140 -12.01 8.64 -12.25
C THR A 140 -10.51 8.74 -11.98
N TYR A 141 -9.72 8.86 -13.04
CA TYR A 141 -8.27 9.00 -12.91
C TYR A 141 -7.90 10.31 -12.21
N LEU A 142 -6.98 10.22 -11.25
CA LEU A 142 -6.45 11.35 -10.49
C LEU A 142 -5.01 11.65 -10.93
N PRO A 143 -4.80 12.54 -11.91
CA PRO A 143 -3.47 12.77 -12.48
C PRO A 143 -2.48 13.38 -11.49
N GLY A 144 -2.95 14.03 -10.42
CA GLY A 144 -2.11 14.56 -9.36
C GLY A 144 -1.47 13.49 -8.48
N GLY A 145 -1.94 12.24 -8.54
CA GLY A 145 -1.38 11.14 -7.76
C GLY A 145 -1.57 11.25 -6.26
N SER A 146 -2.54 12.04 -5.81
CA SER A 146 -2.86 12.22 -4.38
C SER A 146 -4.35 12.11 -4.13
N TRP A 147 -4.70 11.56 -2.98
CA TRP A 147 -6.08 11.49 -2.51
C TRP A 147 -6.19 12.05 -1.09
N PRO A 148 -7.20 12.87 -0.76
CA PRO A 148 -8.14 13.49 -1.70
C PRO A 148 -7.44 14.33 -2.75
N PRO A 149 -8.09 14.53 -3.91
CA PRO A 149 -7.49 15.33 -4.98
C PRO A 149 -7.37 16.80 -4.64
#